data_eefbfdd587049cdee919521c890188f2
#
_entry.id   eefbfdd587049cdee919521c890188f2
#
_cell.length_a   1.000
_cell.length_b   1.000
_cell.length_c   1.000
_cell.angle_alpha   90.00
_cell.angle_beta   90.00
_cell.angle_gamma   90.00
#
_symmetry.space_group_name_H-M   'P 1'
#
loop_
_entity.id
_entity.type
_entity.pdbx_description
1 polymer ?
#
loop_
_entity_poly.entity_id
_entity_poly.type
_entity_poly.pdbx_seq_one_letter_code
_entity_poly.pdbx_strand_id
1 'polypeptide(L)'
;MGLVGEVGDLHSMMKKLMLQKANPAFRTELREEFGDLLWYLTSLASLYEIPLEEIAKANAEKAESFYTKGGVNSFDDSFPLDERLPRRFVMNFYEKPLERNLYVKVSVNDVVIGDALTDNSHEDDGYRYHDVFHLAYAAVLGWSPVCRAMLKCKRKSNAKIDEVEDGARAAIIEEAISILIFNQAEERGWYADTSSIDIGLLKTIRRMGMGLEVKACTAKQWQEAISQGYAAFLELKNNGGGDVAVDLDKQRLTYRAPTASKGRRS
;
A
#
# COMPACT_ATOMS: atom_id res chain seq x y z
N MET A 1 -6.16 -29.96 -21.67
CA MET A 1 -7.08 -30.12 -20.51
C MET A 1 -6.39 -30.67 -19.28
N GLY A 2 -5.32 -31.48 -19.41
CA GLY A 2 -4.60 -32.08 -18.28
C GLY A 2 -4.04 -31.08 -17.27
N LEU A 3 -3.39 -29.98 -17.70
CA LEU A 3 -2.81 -28.97 -16.80
C LEU A 3 -3.79 -28.42 -15.74
N VAL A 4 -5.07 -28.23 -16.12
CA VAL A 4 -6.11 -27.75 -15.18
C VAL A 4 -6.48 -28.85 -14.17
N GLY A 5 -6.46 -30.14 -14.61
CA GLY A 5 -6.65 -31.27 -13.70
C GLY A 5 -5.57 -31.31 -12.63
N GLU A 6 -4.31 -31.30 -13.02
CA GLU A 6 -3.17 -31.33 -12.08
C GLU A 6 -3.16 -30.15 -11.11
N VAL A 7 -3.52 -28.93 -11.56
CA VAL A 7 -3.71 -27.79 -10.66
C VAL A 7 -4.83 -28.06 -9.64
N GLY A 8 -5.91 -28.74 -10.06
CA GLY A 8 -7.02 -29.13 -9.19
C GLY A 8 -6.59 -30.17 -8.14
N ASP A 9 -5.78 -31.15 -8.53
CA ASP A 9 -5.27 -32.19 -7.63
C ASP A 9 -4.29 -31.62 -6.61
N LEU A 10 -3.36 -30.75 -7.06
CA LEU A 10 -2.49 -29.99 -6.16
C LEU A 10 -3.30 -29.14 -5.16
N HIS A 11 -4.35 -28.42 -5.63
CA HIS A 11 -5.20 -27.64 -4.75
C HIS A 11 -5.92 -28.51 -3.72
N SER A 12 -6.44 -29.66 -4.14
CA SER A 12 -7.11 -30.62 -3.26
C SER A 12 -6.17 -31.20 -2.22
N MET A 13 -4.93 -31.47 -2.59
CA MET A 13 -3.86 -31.90 -1.68
C MET A 13 -3.54 -30.82 -0.65
N MET A 14 -3.33 -29.56 -1.11
CA MET A 14 -3.07 -28.42 -0.21
C MET A 14 -4.20 -28.21 0.79
N LYS A 15 -5.46 -28.36 0.36
CA LYS A 15 -6.63 -28.27 1.24
C LYS A 15 -6.62 -29.36 2.32
N LYS A 16 -6.26 -30.60 1.97
CA LYS A 16 -6.10 -31.69 2.93
C LYS A 16 -5.01 -31.38 3.95
N LEU A 17 -3.90 -30.78 3.51
CA LEU A 17 -2.81 -30.40 4.39
C LEU A 17 -3.21 -29.35 5.44
N MET A 18 -4.00 -28.35 5.04
CA MET A 18 -4.51 -27.32 5.97
C MET A 18 -5.42 -27.92 7.06
N LEU A 19 -6.04 -29.06 6.78
CA LEU A 19 -6.96 -29.75 7.69
C LEU A 19 -6.30 -30.87 8.52
N GLN A 20 -5.10 -31.32 8.17
CA GLN A 20 -4.41 -32.43 8.82
C GLN A 20 -3.00 -32.03 9.23
N LYS A 21 -2.52 -32.57 10.37
CA LYS A 21 -1.12 -32.40 10.78
C LYS A 21 -0.18 -32.99 9.71
N ALA A 22 0.89 -32.25 9.37
CA ALA A 22 1.87 -32.63 8.35
C ALA A 22 2.35 -34.08 8.50
N ASN A 23 2.16 -34.89 7.44
CA ASN A 23 2.65 -36.25 7.33
C ASN A 23 4.00 -36.22 6.56
N PRO A 24 5.04 -36.98 6.96
CA PRO A 24 6.29 -37.08 6.21
C PRO A 24 6.13 -37.52 4.74
N ALA A 25 5.11 -38.35 4.41
CA ALA A 25 4.79 -38.75 3.04
C ALA A 25 4.34 -37.58 2.15
N PHE A 26 3.79 -36.51 2.73
CA PHE A 26 3.27 -35.35 2.00
C PHE A 26 4.28 -34.71 1.07
N ARG A 27 5.54 -34.60 1.50
CA ARG A 27 6.60 -34.01 0.67
C ARG A 27 6.86 -34.83 -0.60
N THR A 28 6.70 -36.14 -0.53
CA THR A 28 6.86 -37.03 -1.69
C THR A 28 5.68 -36.86 -2.65
N GLU A 29 4.46 -36.89 -2.13
CA GLU A 29 3.24 -36.69 -2.91
C GLU A 29 3.26 -35.29 -3.59
N LEU A 30 3.61 -34.24 -2.84
CA LEU A 30 3.72 -32.88 -3.40
C LEU A 30 4.76 -32.80 -4.53
N ARG A 31 5.86 -33.54 -4.42
CA ARG A 31 6.89 -33.60 -5.50
C ARG A 31 6.35 -34.27 -6.74
N GLU A 32 5.51 -35.30 -6.60
CA GLU A 32 4.85 -35.98 -7.73
C GLU A 32 3.91 -35.03 -8.45
N GLU A 33 3.02 -34.35 -7.74
CA GLU A 33 2.09 -33.37 -8.31
C GLU A 33 2.83 -32.21 -9.02
N PHE A 34 3.92 -31.73 -8.44
CA PHE A 34 4.75 -30.74 -9.13
C PHE A 34 5.42 -31.31 -10.39
N GLY A 35 5.76 -32.59 -10.39
CA GLY A 35 6.29 -33.29 -11.55
C GLY A 35 5.29 -33.34 -12.70
N ASP A 36 4.04 -33.68 -12.39
CA ASP A 36 2.96 -33.76 -13.36
C ASP A 36 2.60 -32.39 -13.95
N LEU A 37 2.53 -31.35 -13.11
CA LEU A 37 2.39 -29.97 -13.57
C LEU A 37 3.52 -29.55 -14.50
N LEU A 38 4.77 -29.88 -14.14
CA LEU A 38 5.95 -29.55 -14.94
C LEU A 38 5.95 -30.31 -16.27
N TRP A 39 5.49 -31.56 -16.29
CA TRP A 39 5.36 -32.35 -17.50
C TRP A 39 4.37 -31.73 -18.49
N TYR A 40 3.18 -31.34 -18.03
CA TYR A 40 2.19 -30.66 -18.87
C TYR A 40 2.68 -29.31 -19.37
N LEU A 41 3.34 -28.53 -18.50
CA LEU A 41 3.92 -27.23 -18.87
C LEU A 41 4.99 -27.41 -19.95
N THR A 42 5.87 -28.39 -19.77
CA THR A 42 6.95 -28.72 -20.74
C THR A 42 6.37 -29.17 -22.08
N SER A 43 5.35 -30.03 -22.04
CA SER A 43 4.68 -30.53 -23.25
C SER A 43 4.03 -29.38 -24.01
N LEU A 44 3.36 -28.46 -23.31
CA LEU A 44 2.75 -27.27 -23.91
C LEU A 44 3.81 -26.32 -24.48
N ALA A 45 4.87 -26.04 -23.75
CA ALA A 45 5.97 -25.21 -24.21
C ALA A 45 6.62 -25.77 -25.46
N SER A 46 6.84 -27.10 -25.50
CA SER A 46 7.39 -27.81 -26.67
C SER A 46 6.45 -27.71 -27.88
N LEU A 47 5.15 -27.82 -27.68
CA LEU A 47 4.15 -27.67 -28.76
C LEU A 47 4.22 -26.30 -29.45
N TYR A 48 4.56 -25.26 -28.70
CA TYR A 48 4.72 -23.89 -29.21
C TYR A 48 6.18 -23.52 -29.47
N GLU A 49 7.10 -24.48 -29.43
CA GLU A 49 8.54 -24.28 -29.68
C GLU A 49 9.17 -23.22 -28.78
N ILE A 50 8.69 -23.07 -27.53
CA ILE A 50 9.21 -22.13 -26.52
C ILE A 50 10.07 -22.90 -25.52
N PRO A 51 11.41 -22.65 -25.44
CA PRO A 51 12.27 -23.28 -24.44
C PRO A 51 11.87 -22.94 -23.02
N LEU A 52 11.86 -23.91 -22.11
CA LEU A 52 11.57 -23.68 -20.69
C LEU A 52 12.52 -22.65 -20.05
N GLU A 53 13.77 -22.63 -20.49
CA GLU A 53 14.76 -21.63 -20.05
C GLU A 53 14.32 -20.20 -20.38
N GLU A 54 13.77 -19.98 -21.57
CA GLU A 54 13.23 -18.68 -21.99
C GLU A 54 12.04 -18.27 -21.11
N ILE A 55 11.12 -19.21 -20.85
CA ILE A 55 9.98 -18.98 -19.96
C ILE A 55 10.46 -18.61 -18.54
N ALA A 56 11.40 -19.40 -18.01
CA ALA A 56 11.94 -19.17 -16.67
C ALA A 56 12.67 -17.83 -16.58
N LYS A 57 13.49 -17.48 -17.57
CA LYS A 57 14.21 -16.20 -17.65
C LYS A 57 13.24 -15.02 -17.74
N ALA A 58 12.27 -15.07 -18.63
CA ALA A 58 11.26 -14.01 -18.77
C ALA A 58 10.46 -13.84 -17.47
N ASN A 59 10.14 -14.92 -16.77
CA ASN A 59 9.45 -14.86 -15.49
C ASN A 59 10.34 -14.28 -14.37
N ALA A 60 11.63 -14.64 -14.34
CA ALA A 60 12.59 -14.08 -13.38
C ALA A 60 12.81 -12.58 -13.62
N GLU A 61 13.02 -12.14 -14.86
CA GLU A 61 13.15 -10.73 -15.23
C GLU A 61 11.89 -9.93 -14.87
N LYS A 62 10.71 -10.51 -15.12
CA LYS A 62 9.43 -9.91 -14.73
C LYS A 62 9.32 -9.76 -13.20
N ALA A 63 9.69 -10.79 -12.44
CA ALA A 63 9.68 -10.75 -10.99
C ALA A 63 10.68 -9.71 -10.46
N GLU A 64 11.91 -9.69 -10.99
CA GLU A 64 12.93 -8.71 -10.64
C GLU A 64 12.46 -7.29 -10.93
N SER A 65 11.96 -7.01 -12.14
CA SER A 65 11.44 -5.68 -12.51
C SER A 65 10.27 -5.24 -11.63
N PHE A 66 9.45 -6.19 -11.15
CA PHE A 66 8.32 -5.92 -10.28
C PHE A 66 8.76 -5.51 -8.87
N TYR A 67 9.82 -6.14 -8.34
CA TYR A 67 10.34 -5.90 -6.99
C TYR A 67 11.61 -5.03 -6.95
N THR A 68 12.06 -4.51 -8.08
CA THR A 68 13.20 -3.59 -8.08
C THR A 68 12.88 -2.37 -7.22
N LYS A 69 13.83 -2.02 -6.36
CA LYS A 69 13.73 -0.81 -5.54
C LYS A 69 13.77 0.40 -6.47
N GLY A 70 12.67 1.14 -6.56
CA GLY A 70 12.61 2.41 -7.27
C GLY A 70 13.47 3.47 -6.59
N GLY A 71 13.94 4.45 -7.37
CA GLY A 71 14.54 5.66 -6.83
C GLY A 71 13.50 6.55 -6.13
N VAL A 72 13.94 7.66 -5.56
CA VAL A 72 13.03 8.71 -5.09
C VAL A 72 12.33 9.31 -6.32
N ASN A 73 11.01 9.16 -6.36
CA ASN A 73 10.23 9.82 -7.40
C ASN A 73 9.99 11.28 -6.99
N SER A 74 10.21 12.19 -7.91
CA SER A 74 9.92 13.60 -7.72
C SER A 74 9.11 14.10 -8.90
N PHE A 75 7.79 14.06 -8.72
CA PHE A 75 6.85 14.48 -9.78
C PHE A 75 6.63 15.99 -9.80
N ASP A 76 7.31 16.74 -8.93
CA ASP A 76 7.08 18.17 -8.74
C ASP A 76 8.34 19.05 -8.75
N ASP A 77 9.52 18.49 -9.03
CA ASP A 77 10.78 19.25 -9.02
C ASP A 77 10.81 20.43 -10.00
N SER A 78 10.06 20.36 -11.09
CA SER A 78 9.96 21.42 -12.09
C SER A 78 8.94 22.50 -11.74
N PHE A 79 8.17 22.34 -10.66
CA PHE A 79 7.11 23.28 -10.26
C PHE A 79 7.62 24.35 -9.28
N PRO A 80 6.90 25.47 -9.09
CA PRO A 80 7.16 26.44 -8.04
C PRO A 80 7.19 25.80 -6.64
N LEU A 81 7.90 26.41 -5.70
CA LEU A 81 8.09 25.82 -4.35
C LEU A 81 6.80 25.62 -3.59
N ASP A 82 5.83 26.51 -3.76
CA ASP A 82 4.49 26.44 -3.15
C ASP A 82 3.57 25.37 -3.78
N GLU A 83 3.98 24.81 -4.92
CA GLU A 83 3.32 23.73 -5.62
C GLU A 83 4.02 22.37 -5.43
N ARG A 84 5.07 22.33 -4.60
CA ARG A 84 5.79 21.09 -4.27
C ARG A 84 5.32 20.52 -2.94
N LEU A 85 5.27 19.20 -2.86
CA LEU A 85 5.14 18.54 -1.56
C LEU A 85 6.32 18.93 -0.67
N PRO A 86 6.09 19.37 0.58
CA PRO A 86 7.20 19.63 1.51
C PRO A 86 8.05 18.39 1.68
N ARG A 87 9.36 18.49 1.49
CA ARG A 87 10.26 17.33 1.58
C ARG A 87 10.33 16.75 2.98
N ARG A 88 10.07 17.58 4.00
CA ARG A 88 10.00 17.16 5.42
C ARG A 88 8.95 17.96 6.13
N PHE A 89 8.07 17.26 6.83
CA PHE A 89 7.06 17.89 7.68
C PHE A 89 6.60 16.90 8.75
N VAL A 90 5.86 17.40 9.73
CA VAL A 90 5.23 16.59 10.77
C VAL A 90 3.73 16.85 10.72
N MET A 91 2.96 15.77 10.65
CA MET A 91 1.52 15.82 10.80
C MET A 91 1.14 15.28 12.18
N ASN A 92 0.35 16.06 12.89
CA ASN A 92 -0.09 15.73 14.24
C ASN A 92 -1.53 15.22 14.19
N PHE A 93 -1.79 14.10 14.84
CA PHE A 93 -3.10 13.47 14.94
C PHE A 93 -3.61 13.59 16.37
N TYR A 94 -4.76 14.25 16.54
CA TYR A 94 -5.37 14.47 17.85
C TYR A 94 -6.73 13.80 17.92
N GLU A 95 -6.84 12.78 18.75
CA GLU A 95 -8.13 12.15 19.05
C GLU A 95 -8.90 13.00 20.07
N LYS A 96 -10.18 13.17 19.84
CA LYS A 96 -11.10 13.89 20.73
C LYS A 96 -12.43 13.18 20.83
N PRO A 97 -13.09 13.22 22.00
CA PRO A 97 -14.43 12.70 22.14
C PRO A 97 -15.46 13.60 21.41
N LEU A 98 -16.43 12.96 20.77
CA LEU A 98 -17.59 13.58 20.17
C LEU A 98 -18.83 12.81 20.63
N GLU A 99 -19.53 13.30 21.66
CA GLU A 99 -20.70 12.66 22.27
C GLU A 99 -20.48 11.17 22.60
N ARG A 100 -20.78 10.25 21.66
CA ARG A 100 -20.62 8.79 21.80
C ARG A 100 -19.48 8.22 20.95
N ASN A 101 -18.87 9.03 20.10
CA ASN A 101 -17.83 8.60 19.16
C ASN A 101 -16.52 9.34 19.42
N LEU A 102 -15.46 8.84 18.78
CA LEU A 102 -14.18 9.53 18.71
C LEU A 102 -14.03 10.16 17.32
N TYR A 103 -13.34 11.28 17.24
CA TYR A 103 -12.90 11.86 15.98
C TYR A 103 -11.44 12.28 16.07
N VAL A 104 -10.78 12.30 14.94
CA VAL A 104 -9.40 12.74 14.80
C VAL A 104 -9.38 14.07 14.06
N LYS A 105 -8.62 15.03 14.59
CA LYS A 105 -8.20 16.22 13.86
C LYS A 105 -6.72 16.10 13.51
N VAL A 106 -6.40 16.52 12.31
CA VAL A 106 -5.00 16.58 11.86
C VAL A 106 -4.53 18.03 11.77
N SER A 107 -3.26 18.24 12.06
CA SER A 107 -2.63 19.55 11.90
C SER A 107 -1.20 19.44 11.40
N VAL A 108 -0.75 20.50 10.74
CA VAL A 108 0.66 20.68 10.33
C VAL A 108 1.07 22.07 10.79
N ASN A 109 2.20 22.18 11.50
CA ASN A 109 2.67 23.44 12.09
C ASN A 109 1.60 24.16 12.93
N ASP A 110 0.88 23.41 13.77
CA ASP A 110 -0.25 23.90 14.61
C ASP A 110 -1.47 24.43 13.83
N VAL A 111 -1.47 24.32 12.51
CA VAL A 111 -2.63 24.67 11.69
C VAL A 111 -3.44 23.40 11.40
N VAL A 112 -4.70 23.39 11.84
CA VAL A 112 -5.64 22.29 11.55
C VAL A 112 -5.90 22.26 10.04
N ILE A 113 -5.77 21.08 9.45
CA ILE A 113 -6.00 20.83 8.02
C ILE A 113 -7.05 19.73 7.85
N GLY A 114 -7.80 19.81 6.76
CA GLY A 114 -8.89 18.86 6.50
C GLY A 114 -10.06 18.97 7.47
N ASP A 115 -10.97 18.03 7.38
CA ASP A 115 -12.14 17.92 8.25
C ASP A 115 -11.85 17.04 9.48
N ALA A 116 -12.76 17.03 10.45
CA ALA A 116 -12.71 16.09 11.55
C ALA A 116 -13.08 14.68 11.05
N LEU A 117 -12.20 13.71 11.27
CA LEU A 117 -12.35 12.36 10.76
C LEU A 117 -12.96 11.45 11.81
N THR A 118 -13.99 10.71 11.42
CA THR A 118 -14.56 9.59 12.18
C THR A 118 -14.27 8.29 11.41
N ASP A 119 -14.59 7.17 12.00
CA ASP A 119 -14.40 5.88 11.30
C ASP A 119 -15.31 5.72 10.08
N ASN A 120 -16.40 6.50 10.01
CA ASN A 120 -17.41 6.39 8.95
C ASN A 120 -17.94 4.94 8.81
N SER A 121 -17.92 4.20 9.89
CA SER A 121 -18.31 2.81 10.01
C SER A 121 -19.29 2.61 11.15
N HIS A 122 -20.03 1.51 11.16
CA HIS A 122 -20.86 1.11 12.27
C HIS A 122 -20.04 0.60 13.45
N GLU A 123 -18.81 0.18 13.21
CA GLU A 123 -17.88 -0.35 14.19
C GLU A 123 -16.67 0.56 14.34
N ASP A 124 -16.05 0.57 15.50
CA ASP A 124 -14.81 1.28 15.79
C ASP A 124 -13.62 0.47 15.23
N ASP A 125 -13.28 0.70 13.95
CA ASP A 125 -12.17 0.05 13.26
C ASP A 125 -10.89 0.89 13.25
N GLY A 126 -10.99 2.19 13.62
CA GLY A 126 -9.88 3.12 13.64
C GLY A 126 -9.62 3.82 12.30
N TYR A 127 -10.51 3.67 11.29
CA TYR A 127 -10.34 4.32 9.99
C TYR A 127 -10.22 5.85 10.09
N ARG A 128 -10.63 6.46 11.21
CA ARG A 128 -10.42 7.89 11.52
C ARG A 128 -8.95 8.34 11.43
N TYR A 129 -8.00 7.40 11.40
CA TYR A 129 -6.57 7.69 11.21
C TYR A 129 -6.08 7.47 9.78
N HIS A 130 -6.96 7.19 8.82
CA HIS A 130 -6.59 6.81 7.44
C HIS A 130 -5.74 7.83 6.69
N ASP A 131 -5.78 9.11 7.06
CA ASP A 131 -4.90 10.14 6.48
C ASP A 131 -3.42 9.78 6.55
N VAL A 132 -3.01 8.90 7.48
CA VAL A 132 -1.63 8.40 7.55
C VAL A 132 -1.22 7.59 6.32
N PHE A 133 -2.18 6.96 5.62
CA PHE A 133 -1.90 6.23 4.39
C PHE A 133 -1.51 7.18 3.26
N HIS A 134 -2.19 8.33 3.17
CA HIS A 134 -1.84 9.40 2.22
C HIS A 134 -0.44 9.95 2.49
N LEU A 135 -0.05 10.08 3.76
CA LEU A 135 1.32 10.45 4.12
C LEU A 135 2.35 9.41 3.66
N ALA A 136 2.02 8.13 3.77
CA ALA A 136 2.89 7.06 3.31
C ALA A 136 3.06 7.07 1.78
N TYR A 137 1.99 7.32 1.04
CA TYR A 137 2.06 7.47 -0.41
C TYR A 137 2.88 8.71 -0.81
N ALA A 138 2.65 9.85 -0.15
CA ALA A 138 3.46 11.03 -0.36
C ALA A 138 4.95 10.77 -0.07
N ALA A 139 5.27 10.16 1.07
CA ALA A 139 6.65 9.92 1.51
C ALA A 139 7.39 8.95 0.60
N VAL A 140 6.78 7.80 0.28
CA VAL A 140 7.47 6.68 -0.38
C VAL A 140 7.35 6.74 -1.90
N LEU A 141 6.16 7.15 -2.39
CA LEU A 141 5.89 7.20 -3.83
C LEU A 141 6.17 8.59 -4.43
N GLY A 142 6.30 9.65 -3.60
CA GLY A 142 6.31 11.03 -4.07
C GLY A 142 4.97 11.49 -4.66
N TRP A 143 3.90 10.74 -4.42
CA TRP A 143 2.58 10.92 -5.01
C TRP A 143 1.50 10.83 -3.94
N SER A 144 0.67 11.84 -3.84
CA SER A 144 -0.60 11.85 -3.12
C SER A 144 -1.41 13.10 -3.48
N PRO A 145 -2.37 13.01 -4.40
CA PRO A 145 -3.31 14.11 -4.67
C PRO A 145 -4.09 14.56 -3.44
N VAL A 146 -4.40 13.65 -2.51
CA VAL A 146 -5.07 14.00 -1.24
C VAL A 146 -4.15 14.86 -0.37
N CYS A 147 -2.90 14.46 -0.12
CA CYS A 147 -1.94 15.30 0.61
C CYS A 147 -1.72 16.65 -0.06
N ARG A 148 -1.65 16.71 -1.41
CA ARG A 148 -1.51 17.99 -2.12
C ARG A 148 -2.70 18.92 -1.86
N ALA A 149 -3.91 18.37 -1.83
CA ALA A 149 -5.11 19.13 -1.50
C ALA A 149 -5.08 19.64 -0.05
N MET A 150 -4.77 18.75 0.91
CA MET A 150 -4.67 19.08 2.34
C MET A 150 -3.61 20.14 2.62
N LEU A 151 -2.42 20.01 2.03
CA LEU A 151 -1.30 20.93 2.19
C LEU A 151 -1.36 22.15 1.28
N LYS A 152 -2.39 22.26 0.44
CA LYS A 152 -2.62 23.37 -0.51
C LYS A 152 -1.48 23.58 -1.51
N CYS A 153 -0.80 22.50 -1.91
CA CYS A 153 0.31 22.53 -2.85
C CYS A 153 -0.02 21.84 -4.20
N LYS A 154 -1.27 21.98 -4.68
CA LYS A 154 -1.65 21.51 -6.01
C LYS A 154 -0.89 22.27 -7.09
N ARG A 155 -0.51 21.58 -8.19
CA ARG A 155 0.35 22.08 -9.27
C ARG A 155 -0.43 22.92 -10.32
N LYS A 156 -1.03 24.02 -9.83
CA LYS A 156 -1.94 24.90 -10.58
C LYS A 156 -1.26 25.66 -11.73
N SER A 157 0.06 25.84 -11.68
CA SER A 157 0.82 26.45 -12.77
C SER A 157 0.77 25.66 -14.07
N ASN A 158 0.38 24.38 -14.01
CA ASN A 158 0.09 23.53 -15.15
C ASN A 158 -1.33 23.00 -15.08
N ALA A 159 -2.26 23.61 -15.81
CA ALA A 159 -3.68 23.28 -15.78
C ALA A 159 -3.97 21.81 -16.07
N LYS A 160 -3.17 21.14 -16.93
CA LYS A 160 -3.38 19.70 -17.24
C LYS A 160 -2.95 18.79 -16.08
N ILE A 161 -1.88 19.13 -15.40
CA ILE A 161 -1.42 18.39 -14.22
C ILE A 161 -2.38 18.62 -13.05
N ASP A 162 -2.82 19.86 -12.80
CA ASP A 162 -3.81 20.18 -11.77
C ASP A 162 -5.13 19.43 -12.00
N GLU A 163 -5.60 19.32 -13.25
CA GLU A 163 -6.80 18.60 -13.61
C GLU A 163 -6.67 17.08 -13.43
N VAL A 164 -5.58 16.49 -13.94
CA VAL A 164 -5.42 15.04 -14.08
C VAL A 164 -4.78 14.41 -12.84
N GLU A 165 -3.68 14.97 -12.38
CA GLU A 165 -2.85 14.37 -11.32
C GLU A 165 -3.23 14.86 -9.92
N ASP A 166 -3.67 16.13 -9.80
CA ASP A 166 -4.05 16.75 -8.53
C ASP A 166 -5.57 16.96 -8.42
N GLY A 167 -6.33 16.49 -9.43
CA GLY A 167 -7.77 16.65 -9.52
C GLY A 167 -8.56 15.59 -8.76
N ALA A 168 -9.89 15.75 -8.77
CA ALA A 168 -10.81 14.89 -8.01
C ALA A 168 -10.71 13.41 -8.40
N ARG A 169 -10.48 13.09 -9.68
CA ARG A 169 -10.37 11.70 -10.14
C ARG A 169 -9.15 11.00 -9.53
N ALA A 170 -8.00 11.68 -9.48
CA ALA A 170 -6.79 11.13 -8.86
C ALA A 170 -6.97 10.92 -7.36
N ALA A 171 -7.61 11.87 -6.66
CA ALA A 171 -7.94 11.73 -5.25
C ALA A 171 -8.89 10.55 -4.99
N ILE A 172 -9.95 10.37 -5.81
CA ILE A 172 -10.86 9.22 -5.70
C ILE A 172 -10.11 7.90 -5.91
N ILE A 173 -9.16 7.85 -6.85
CA ILE A 173 -8.34 6.64 -7.07
C ILE A 173 -7.47 6.36 -5.84
N GLU A 174 -6.84 7.36 -5.25
CA GLU A 174 -6.04 7.21 -4.02
C GLU A 174 -6.88 6.70 -2.86
N GLU A 175 -8.05 7.30 -2.61
CA GLU A 175 -9.00 6.86 -1.59
C GLU A 175 -9.48 5.42 -1.83
N ALA A 176 -9.80 5.07 -3.08
CA ALA A 176 -10.22 3.72 -3.44
C ALA A 176 -9.10 2.69 -3.23
N ILE A 177 -7.84 3.06 -3.44
CA ILE A 177 -6.68 2.22 -3.10
C ILE A 177 -6.59 2.06 -1.58
N SER A 178 -6.73 3.14 -0.82
CA SER A 178 -6.65 3.13 0.65
C SER A 178 -7.70 2.22 1.26
N ILE A 179 -8.96 2.33 0.86
CA ILE A 179 -10.04 1.48 1.38
C ILE A 179 -9.92 0.03 0.91
N LEU A 180 -9.45 -0.23 -0.32
CA LEU A 180 -9.19 -1.58 -0.80
C LEU A 180 -8.16 -2.30 0.07
N ILE A 181 -7.07 -1.61 0.43
CA ILE A 181 -6.02 -2.15 1.29
C ILE A 181 -6.54 -2.32 2.71
N PHE A 182 -7.29 -1.34 3.23
CA PHE A 182 -7.83 -1.34 4.58
C PHE A 182 -8.79 -2.51 4.82
N ASN A 183 -9.70 -2.79 3.89
CA ASN A 183 -10.66 -3.89 3.99
C ASN A 183 -10.02 -5.29 4.04
N GLN A 184 -8.75 -5.43 3.67
CA GLN A 184 -8.00 -6.68 3.75
C GLN A 184 -6.99 -6.70 4.90
N ALA A 185 -6.82 -5.57 5.61
CA ALA A 185 -5.72 -5.40 6.55
C ALA A 185 -5.76 -6.38 7.71
N GLU A 186 -6.93 -6.61 8.31
CA GLU A 186 -7.09 -7.51 9.43
C GLU A 186 -6.75 -8.96 9.06
N GLU A 187 -7.28 -9.45 7.94
CA GLU A 187 -7.00 -10.80 7.42
C GLU A 187 -5.53 -10.98 7.04
N ARG A 188 -4.82 -9.88 6.74
CA ARG A 188 -3.41 -9.84 6.36
C ARG A 188 -2.47 -9.48 7.50
N GLY A 189 -2.92 -9.57 8.75
CA GLY A 189 -2.11 -9.26 9.93
C GLY A 189 -1.63 -7.81 9.96
N TRP A 190 -2.46 -6.88 9.47
CA TRP A 190 -2.17 -5.45 9.39
C TRP A 190 -0.89 -5.11 8.64
N TYR A 191 -0.49 -5.97 7.71
CA TYR A 191 0.73 -5.82 6.89
C TYR A 191 2.02 -5.62 7.71
N ALA A 192 2.06 -6.18 8.92
CA ALA A 192 3.24 -6.14 9.79
C ALA A 192 4.46 -6.82 9.15
N ASP A 193 4.22 -7.82 8.29
CA ASP A 193 5.22 -8.46 7.44
C ASP A 193 4.95 -8.11 5.97
N THR A 194 5.97 -7.61 5.27
CA THR A 194 5.87 -7.30 3.84
C THR A 194 5.52 -8.51 2.97
N SER A 195 5.79 -9.74 3.43
CA SER A 195 5.39 -10.97 2.75
C SER A 195 3.88 -11.16 2.70
N SER A 196 3.12 -10.49 3.59
CA SER A 196 1.65 -10.51 3.59
C SER A 196 1.02 -9.70 2.46
N ILE A 197 1.79 -8.85 1.79
CA ILE A 197 1.32 -8.02 0.67
C ILE A 197 1.51 -8.81 -0.62
N ASP A 198 0.45 -9.45 -1.08
CA ASP A 198 0.50 -10.33 -2.22
C ASP A 198 0.62 -9.60 -3.58
N ILE A 199 1.11 -10.34 -4.57
CA ILE A 199 1.31 -9.83 -5.95
C ILE A 199 -0.03 -9.42 -6.59
N GLY A 200 -1.14 -10.08 -6.26
CA GLY A 200 -2.46 -9.79 -6.81
C GLY A 200 -2.95 -8.40 -6.38
N LEU A 201 -2.80 -8.08 -5.09
CA LEU A 201 -3.11 -6.77 -4.55
C LEU A 201 -2.25 -5.68 -5.23
N LEU A 202 -0.93 -5.87 -5.28
CA LEU A 202 -0.01 -4.92 -5.91
C LEU A 202 -0.31 -4.69 -7.40
N LYS A 203 -0.67 -5.76 -8.15
CA LYS A 203 -1.10 -5.62 -9.55
C LYS A 203 -2.39 -4.83 -9.68
N THR A 204 -3.34 -5.04 -8.79
CA THR A 204 -4.62 -4.31 -8.76
C THR A 204 -4.39 -2.83 -8.50
N ILE A 205 -3.62 -2.49 -7.48
CA ILE A 205 -3.25 -1.11 -7.14
C ILE A 205 -2.58 -0.41 -8.33
N ARG A 206 -1.57 -1.05 -8.93
CA ARG A 206 -0.87 -0.49 -10.10
C ARG A 206 -1.80 -0.30 -11.30
N ARG A 207 -2.78 -1.20 -11.50
CA ARG A 207 -3.80 -1.05 -12.57
C ARG A 207 -4.69 0.15 -12.31
N MET A 208 -5.09 0.42 -11.07
CA MET A 208 -5.89 1.60 -10.72
C MET A 208 -5.13 2.90 -11.01
N GLY A 209 -3.82 2.94 -10.77
CA GLY A 209 -2.95 4.09 -11.04
C GLY A 209 -2.41 4.22 -12.48
N MET A 210 -2.78 3.33 -13.42
CA MET A 210 -2.19 3.28 -14.77
C MET A 210 -2.36 4.56 -15.59
N GLY A 211 -3.40 5.34 -15.33
CA GLY A 211 -3.68 6.61 -16.01
C GLY A 211 -2.98 7.82 -15.37
N LEU A 212 -2.24 7.63 -14.29
CA LEU A 212 -1.62 8.68 -13.48
C LEU A 212 -0.09 8.53 -13.45
N GLU A 213 0.60 9.58 -13.01
CA GLU A 213 2.07 9.60 -12.88
C GLU A 213 2.60 8.52 -11.94
N VAL A 214 1.81 8.10 -10.93
CA VAL A 214 2.13 7.04 -9.99
C VAL A 214 2.38 5.68 -10.66
N LYS A 215 2.00 5.49 -11.93
CA LYS A 215 2.36 4.32 -12.74
C LYS A 215 3.87 4.07 -12.82
N ALA A 216 4.68 5.10 -12.63
CA ALA A 216 6.14 5.00 -12.61
C ALA A 216 6.66 4.32 -11.33
N CYS A 217 5.84 4.28 -10.26
CA CYS A 217 6.22 3.64 -9.00
C CYS A 217 6.25 2.12 -9.14
N THR A 218 7.29 1.51 -8.59
CA THR A 218 7.46 0.05 -8.58
C THR A 218 6.53 -0.62 -7.57
N ALA A 219 6.29 -1.92 -7.74
CA ALA A 219 5.55 -2.68 -6.75
C ALA A 219 6.24 -2.70 -5.38
N LYS A 220 7.57 -2.68 -5.36
CA LYS A 220 8.35 -2.57 -4.12
C LYS A 220 8.10 -1.27 -3.37
N GLN A 221 7.99 -0.15 -4.09
CA GLN A 221 7.66 1.13 -3.46
C GLN A 221 6.24 1.11 -2.88
N TRP A 222 5.27 0.54 -3.59
CA TRP A 222 3.92 0.34 -3.05
C TRP A 222 3.92 -0.55 -1.80
N GLN A 223 4.68 -1.64 -1.81
CA GLN A 223 4.84 -2.53 -0.66
C GLN A 223 5.41 -1.77 0.55
N GLU A 224 6.44 -0.96 0.33
CA GLU A 224 7.04 -0.13 1.39
C GLU A 224 6.08 0.95 1.90
N ALA A 225 5.32 1.60 1.01
CA ALA A 225 4.33 2.60 1.40
C ALA A 225 3.22 1.98 2.26
N ILE A 226 2.67 0.83 1.86
CA ILE A 226 1.66 0.10 2.62
C ILE A 226 2.22 -0.28 3.99
N SER A 227 3.38 -0.92 4.05
CA SER A 227 3.98 -1.38 5.30
C SER A 227 4.27 -0.23 6.28
N GLN A 228 4.86 0.88 5.79
CA GLN A 228 5.14 2.05 6.63
C GLN A 228 3.85 2.76 7.08
N GLY A 229 2.85 2.87 6.19
CA GLY A 229 1.55 3.45 6.51
C GLY A 229 0.85 2.67 7.63
N TYR A 230 0.80 1.34 7.53
CA TYR A 230 0.16 0.50 8.55
C TYR A 230 0.94 0.45 9.86
N ALA A 231 2.27 0.46 9.84
CA ALA A 231 3.05 0.58 11.05
C ALA A 231 2.70 1.88 11.81
N ALA A 232 2.62 3.02 11.11
CA ALA A 232 2.24 4.29 11.72
C ALA A 232 0.75 4.31 12.14
N PHE A 233 -0.15 3.71 11.35
CA PHE A 233 -1.57 3.59 11.68
C PHE A 233 -1.80 2.84 12.99
N LEU A 234 -1.15 1.70 13.17
CA LEU A 234 -1.28 0.90 14.40
C LEU A 234 -0.78 1.66 15.63
N GLU A 235 0.32 2.39 15.50
CA GLU A 235 0.84 3.23 16.57
C GLU A 235 -0.14 4.36 16.92
N LEU A 236 -0.70 5.06 15.93
CA LEU A 236 -1.72 6.09 16.13
C LEU A 236 -2.96 5.54 16.82
N LYS A 237 -3.48 4.41 16.33
CA LYS A 237 -4.66 3.74 16.90
C LYS A 237 -4.42 3.30 18.34
N ASN A 238 -3.29 2.68 18.63
CA ASN A 238 -2.96 2.15 19.96
C ASN A 238 -2.69 3.25 20.99
N ASN A 239 -2.24 4.42 20.58
CA ASN A 239 -1.86 5.52 21.47
C ASN A 239 -2.87 6.70 21.49
N GLY A 240 -4.01 6.59 20.76
CA GLY A 240 -5.01 7.65 20.69
C GLY A 240 -4.50 8.92 20.01
N GLY A 241 -3.66 8.78 18.98
CA GLY A 241 -3.05 9.85 18.23
C GLY A 241 -1.51 9.88 18.33
N GLY A 242 -0.92 11.00 17.93
CA GLY A 242 0.52 11.19 17.92
C GLY A 242 1.02 12.01 16.73
N ASP A 243 2.31 12.07 16.59
CA ASP A 243 2.98 12.81 15.54
C ASP A 243 3.57 11.84 14.50
N VAL A 244 3.35 12.14 13.23
CA VAL A 244 3.94 11.38 12.12
C VAL A 244 4.89 12.30 11.36
N ALA A 245 6.18 12.03 11.47
CA ALA A 245 7.21 12.71 10.70
C ALA A 245 7.35 12.08 9.32
N VAL A 246 7.27 12.90 8.30
CA VAL A 246 7.33 12.55 6.88
C VAL A 246 8.65 13.05 6.30
N ASP A 247 9.42 12.18 5.65
CA ASP A 247 10.67 12.53 4.97
C ASP A 247 10.64 11.90 3.56
N LEU A 248 10.33 12.70 2.56
CA LEU A 248 10.25 12.28 1.16
C LEU A 248 11.64 11.92 0.59
N ASP A 249 12.69 12.64 1.02
CA ASP A 249 14.04 12.37 0.54
C ASP A 249 14.54 10.98 0.97
N LYS A 250 14.10 10.54 2.16
CA LYS A 250 14.43 9.22 2.71
C LYS A 250 13.37 8.16 2.43
N GLN A 251 12.26 8.53 1.81
CA GLN A 251 11.10 7.68 1.59
C GLN A 251 10.62 7.04 2.90
N ARG A 252 10.42 7.86 3.96
CA ARG A 252 10.20 7.33 5.30
C ARG A 252 9.14 8.08 6.10
N LEU A 253 8.30 7.29 6.80
CA LEU A 253 7.47 7.75 7.90
C LEU A 253 8.10 7.37 9.24
N THR A 254 7.92 8.23 10.25
CA THR A 254 8.36 7.93 11.63
C THR A 254 7.28 8.40 12.58
N TYR A 255 6.68 7.46 13.32
CA TYR A 255 5.75 7.77 14.40
C TYR A 255 6.50 8.26 15.65
N ARG A 256 5.88 9.18 16.36
CA ARG A 256 6.29 9.66 17.69
C ARG A 256 5.07 9.73 18.58
N ALA A 257 5.14 9.13 19.76
CA ALA A 257 4.05 9.21 20.72
C ALA A 257 3.75 10.67 21.09
N PRO A 258 2.49 10.99 21.43
CA PRO A 258 2.12 12.34 21.85
C PRO A 258 3.03 12.77 23.01
N THR A 259 3.70 13.89 22.87
CA THR A 259 4.36 14.50 24.04
C THR A 259 3.25 14.85 25.01
N ALA A 260 3.28 14.28 26.22
CA ALA A 260 2.33 14.59 27.28
C ALA A 260 2.19 16.11 27.35
N SER A 261 1.05 16.62 26.97
CA SER A 261 0.78 18.07 27.01
C SER A 261 0.96 18.51 28.45
N LYS A 262 1.99 19.31 28.71
CA LYS A 262 2.03 20.11 29.93
C LYS A 262 0.72 20.86 29.95
N GLY A 263 -0.16 20.46 30.89
CA GLY A 263 -1.52 20.94 30.98
C GLY A 263 -1.61 22.44 30.73
N ARG A 264 -2.30 22.85 29.68
CA ARG A 264 -2.93 24.14 29.65
C ARG A 264 -4.08 24.07 30.66
N ARG A 265 -3.77 24.51 31.89
CA ARG A 265 -4.79 24.88 32.87
C ARG A 265 -5.62 25.99 32.27
N SER A 266 -6.92 25.77 32.32
CA SER A 266 -8.08 26.69 32.23
C SER A 266 -8.10 27.63 31.06
#